data_b88d66f88bda2fab744238a80a5fbaf1
#
_entry.id   b88d66f88bda2fab744238a80a5fbaf1
#
_cell.length_a   1.000
_cell.length_b   1.000
_cell.length_c   1.000
_cell.angle_alpha   90.00
_cell.angle_beta   90.00
_cell.angle_gamma   90.00
#
_symmetry.space_group_name_H-M   'P 1'
#
loop_
_entity.id
_entity.type
_entity.pdbx_description
1 polymer ?
#
loop_
_entity_poly.entity_id
_entity_poly.type
_entity_poly.pdbx_seq_one_letter_code
_entity_poly.pdbx_strand_id
1 'polypeptide(L)'
;MTTVDEVVRATIARRGPIPIEEVVELALYHPQAGFYASGGRAGRAGDFLTSPEVGPLFGAVIARSLDTWWREAGEPQTFVVVEAGAGPGTLARAVLAAEPACARALRYVLVERSAAQRALHAEHLALEDASEAFASMPDVDGDHEGSSAGMPPGPIVVSLADLPRLPGPSVVLANELLDNLPFGLAEQTETGWAEVRLALDGGSLVEVLVPAQAFPEVAVAVGARVPVAAAVNVWVREAIELAGPGGRVVAIDYAASSADLAARPWTDWVRTYRRHERGDAPFELLGTQDITCEVALDQIVPGPTVSTQADWLRRHGIEDLVAEGRRIWHERAAIGDLAAVRARSRIVEAEALLDPAGLGAFQVLEWPGS
;
A
#
# COMPACT_ATOMS: atom_id res chain seq x y z
N MET A 1 -0.42 30.77 0.85
CA MET A 1 -0.82 29.47 1.38
C MET A 1 0.29 29.06 2.35
N THR A 2 -0.06 28.58 3.52
CA THR A 2 0.93 28.11 4.51
C THR A 2 1.60 26.84 3.98
N THR A 3 2.91 26.78 3.99
CA THR A 3 3.67 25.60 3.57
C THR A 3 3.81 24.60 4.72
N VAL A 4 4.10 23.33 4.41
CA VAL A 4 4.38 22.33 5.46
C VAL A 4 5.60 22.74 6.29
N ASP A 5 6.62 23.30 5.68
CA ASP A 5 7.81 23.80 6.40
C ASP A 5 7.43 24.87 7.45
N GLU A 6 6.54 25.82 7.12
CA GLU A 6 6.03 26.81 8.08
C GLU A 6 5.24 26.15 9.21
N VAL A 7 4.41 25.13 8.91
CA VAL A 7 3.64 24.38 9.93
C VAL A 7 4.56 23.63 10.88
N VAL A 8 5.56 22.93 10.36
CA VAL A 8 6.56 22.19 11.14
C VAL A 8 7.33 23.14 12.05
N ARG A 9 7.85 24.25 11.52
CA ARG A 9 8.57 25.27 12.31
C ARG A 9 7.72 25.89 13.40
N ALA A 10 6.48 26.24 13.10
CA ALA A 10 5.55 26.79 14.08
C ALA A 10 5.22 25.75 15.17
N THR A 11 5.11 24.49 14.83
CA THR A 11 4.87 23.41 15.78
C THR A 11 6.06 23.21 16.71
N ILE A 12 7.28 23.18 16.17
CA ILE A 12 8.52 23.08 16.96
C ILE A 12 8.69 24.31 17.88
N ALA A 13 8.44 25.51 17.38
CA ALA A 13 8.53 26.72 18.18
C ALA A 13 7.57 26.72 19.38
N ARG A 14 6.41 26.10 19.25
CA ARG A 14 5.39 26.02 20.31
C ARG A 14 5.62 24.88 21.30
N ARG A 15 6.07 23.70 20.83
CA ARG A 15 6.08 22.43 21.60
C ARG A 15 7.48 21.90 21.90
N GLY A 16 8.52 22.52 21.35
CA GLY A 16 9.88 21.97 21.31
C GLY A 16 10.05 20.90 20.22
N PRO A 17 11.11 20.08 20.31
CA PRO A 17 11.43 19.08 19.30
C PRO A 17 10.28 18.09 19.06
N ILE A 18 9.94 17.84 17.80
CA ILE A 18 8.85 16.94 17.39
C ILE A 18 9.41 15.63 16.79
N PRO A 19 8.70 14.50 16.96
CA PRO A 19 9.07 13.21 16.35
C PRO A 19 9.12 13.28 14.83
N ILE A 20 10.00 12.47 14.20
CA ILE A 20 10.05 12.33 12.74
C ILE A 20 8.71 11.85 12.18
N GLU A 21 8.02 10.95 12.89
CA GLU A 21 6.69 10.49 12.51
C GLU A 21 5.69 11.64 12.29
N GLU A 22 5.66 12.63 13.19
CA GLU A 22 4.79 13.80 13.03
C GLU A 22 5.21 14.67 11.84
N VAL A 23 6.51 14.77 11.58
CA VAL A 23 7.03 15.51 10.41
C VAL A 23 6.61 14.83 9.11
N VAL A 24 6.76 13.51 9.01
CA VAL A 24 6.36 12.71 7.83
C VAL A 24 4.85 12.78 7.61
N GLU A 25 4.04 12.65 8.68
CA GLU A 25 2.59 12.82 8.59
C GLU A 25 2.21 14.19 8.01
N LEU A 26 2.83 15.26 8.48
CA LEU A 26 2.58 16.60 7.94
C LEU A 26 3.08 16.75 6.50
N ALA A 27 4.26 16.20 6.18
CA ALA A 27 4.84 16.30 4.86
C ALA A 27 4.03 15.58 3.79
N LEU A 28 3.53 14.41 4.08
CA LEU A 28 2.77 13.60 3.12
C LEU A 28 1.28 13.95 3.11
N TYR A 29 0.67 14.14 4.30
CA TYR A 29 -0.78 14.10 4.46
C TYR A 29 -1.41 15.40 4.98
N HIS A 30 -0.64 16.50 5.17
CA HIS A 30 -1.28 17.76 5.56
C HIS A 30 -2.39 18.13 4.56
N PRO A 31 -3.64 18.43 5.01
CA PRO A 31 -4.81 18.49 4.14
C PRO A 31 -4.75 19.50 2.99
N GLN A 32 -3.92 20.54 3.13
CA GLN A 32 -3.83 21.63 2.16
C GLN A 32 -2.46 21.77 1.51
N ALA A 33 -1.41 21.28 2.13
CA ALA A 33 -0.02 21.54 1.72
C ALA A 33 0.84 20.27 1.68
N GLY A 34 0.31 19.10 2.11
CA GLY A 34 1.01 17.84 2.04
C GLY A 34 1.19 17.37 0.60
N PHE A 35 2.18 16.52 0.38
CA PHE A 35 2.53 16.01 -0.94
C PHE A 35 1.32 15.44 -1.68
N TYR A 36 0.55 14.55 -1.06
CA TYR A 36 -0.64 13.94 -1.66
C TYR A 36 -1.82 14.89 -1.83
N ALA A 37 -1.92 15.95 -1.03
CA ALA A 37 -2.95 16.98 -1.19
C ALA A 37 -2.68 17.90 -2.39
N SER A 38 -1.41 18.12 -2.72
CA SER A 38 -0.98 18.98 -3.83
C SER A 38 -0.94 18.29 -5.19
N GLY A 39 -1.42 17.04 -5.28
CA GLY A 39 -1.46 16.25 -6.52
C GLY A 39 -0.23 15.39 -6.76
N GLY A 40 0.57 15.14 -5.72
CA GLY A 40 1.63 14.13 -5.73
C GLY A 40 1.07 12.76 -6.10
N ARG A 41 1.78 12.03 -6.96
CA ARG A 41 1.35 10.73 -7.50
C ARG A 41 2.49 9.74 -7.44
N ALA A 42 2.22 8.53 -6.96
CA ALA A 42 2.95 7.36 -7.38
C ALA A 42 2.53 7.02 -8.83
N GLY A 43 3.45 6.46 -9.64
CA GLY A 43 3.04 5.89 -10.91
C GLY A 43 3.73 6.37 -12.18
N ARG A 44 3.41 5.72 -13.33
CA ARG A 44 4.01 5.99 -14.67
C ARG A 44 3.99 7.47 -15.09
N ALA A 45 3.02 8.21 -14.59
CA ALA A 45 2.95 9.66 -14.69
C ALA A 45 3.52 10.34 -13.43
N GLY A 46 3.99 9.56 -12.44
CA GLY A 46 4.52 9.92 -11.14
C GLY A 46 5.97 9.45 -10.98
N ASP A 47 6.43 9.35 -9.74
CA ASP A 47 7.83 9.29 -9.39
C ASP A 47 8.48 7.90 -9.44
N PHE A 48 7.68 6.80 -9.52
CA PHE A 48 8.17 5.40 -9.67
C PHE A 48 7.27 4.51 -10.51
N LEU A 49 7.82 3.37 -10.97
CA LEU A 49 7.06 2.29 -11.57
C LEU A 49 6.65 1.30 -10.46
N THR A 50 5.36 1.26 -10.12
CA THR A 50 4.78 0.29 -9.20
C THR A 50 4.35 -0.99 -9.93
N SER A 51 4.17 -2.11 -9.20
CA SER A 51 3.75 -3.38 -9.80
C SER A 51 2.45 -3.27 -10.63
N PRO A 52 1.38 -2.56 -10.19
CA PRO A 52 0.18 -2.33 -11.00
C PRO A 52 0.41 -1.56 -12.31
N GLU A 53 1.49 -0.81 -12.41
CA GLU A 53 1.77 0.07 -13.54
C GLU A 53 2.68 -0.52 -14.60
N VAL A 54 3.35 -1.63 -14.28
CA VAL A 54 4.09 -2.43 -15.27
C VAL A 54 3.14 -2.83 -16.40
N GLY A 55 1.92 -3.25 -16.06
CA GLY A 55 0.90 -3.62 -17.01
C GLY A 55 -0.23 -4.44 -16.38
N PRO A 56 -1.19 -4.92 -17.20
CA PRO A 56 -2.36 -5.63 -16.69
C PRO A 56 -2.06 -7.02 -16.08
N LEU A 57 -0.87 -7.57 -16.29
CA LEU A 57 -0.53 -8.93 -15.82
C LEU A 57 -0.57 -9.04 -14.29
N PHE A 58 -0.07 -8.04 -13.57
CA PHE A 58 -0.12 -8.02 -12.11
C PHE A 58 -1.57 -8.10 -11.61
N GLY A 59 -2.46 -7.25 -12.12
CA GLY A 59 -3.89 -7.29 -11.79
C GLY A 59 -4.56 -8.60 -12.16
N ALA A 60 -4.14 -9.25 -13.26
CA ALA A 60 -4.65 -10.57 -13.65
C ALA A 60 -4.22 -11.68 -12.67
N VAL A 61 -3.01 -11.60 -12.09
CA VAL A 61 -2.59 -12.53 -11.02
C VAL A 61 -3.38 -12.30 -9.75
N ILE A 62 -3.58 -11.03 -9.34
CA ILE A 62 -4.44 -10.68 -8.20
C ILE A 62 -5.87 -11.21 -8.44
N ALA A 63 -6.45 -11.03 -9.62
CA ALA A 63 -7.77 -11.56 -9.95
C ALA A 63 -7.86 -13.08 -9.78
N ARG A 64 -6.83 -13.84 -10.20
CA ARG A 64 -6.75 -15.30 -9.96
C ARG A 64 -6.67 -15.66 -8.48
N SER A 65 -5.94 -14.84 -7.71
CA SER A 65 -5.86 -15.02 -6.24
C SER A 65 -7.24 -14.82 -5.61
N LEU A 66 -7.95 -13.75 -6.00
CA LEU A 66 -9.31 -13.49 -5.55
C LEU A 66 -10.27 -14.65 -5.89
N ASP A 67 -10.18 -15.18 -7.10
CA ASP A 67 -10.98 -16.37 -7.49
C ASP A 67 -10.68 -17.59 -6.63
N THR A 68 -9.41 -17.78 -6.28
CA THR A 68 -9.00 -18.89 -5.41
C THR A 68 -9.57 -18.73 -4.02
N TRP A 69 -9.43 -17.56 -3.43
CA TRP A 69 -9.93 -17.26 -2.09
C TRP A 69 -11.46 -17.25 -1.99
N TRP A 70 -12.13 -16.79 -3.05
CA TRP A 70 -13.58 -16.86 -3.15
C TRP A 70 -14.07 -18.32 -3.14
N ARG A 71 -13.39 -19.23 -3.88
CA ARG A 71 -13.71 -20.67 -3.86
C ARG A 71 -13.41 -21.31 -2.50
N GLU A 72 -12.26 -20.97 -1.89
CA GLU A 72 -11.91 -21.43 -0.54
C GLU A 72 -12.95 -21.00 0.50
N ALA A 73 -13.54 -19.81 0.35
CA ALA A 73 -14.62 -19.30 1.19
C ALA A 73 -16.00 -19.95 0.89
N GLY A 74 -16.09 -20.91 -0.03
CA GLY A 74 -17.34 -21.58 -0.39
C GLY A 74 -18.20 -20.81 -1.39
N GLU A 75 -17.60 -19.99 -2.22
CA GLU A 75 -18.27 -19.22 -3.28
C GLU A 75 -19.41 -18.33 -2.77
N PRO A 76 -19.17 -17.47 -1.76
CA PRO A 76 -20.23 -16.64 -1.19
C PRO A 76 -20.86 -15.72 -2.26
N GLN A 77 -22.12 -15.39 -2.10
CA GLN A 77 -22.85 -14.46 -3.00
C GLN A 77 -22.34 -13.02 -2.91
N THR A 78 -21.69 -12.68 -1.81
CA THR A 78 -21.00 -11.41 -1.59
C THR A 78 -19.57 -11.69 -1.18
N PHE A 79 -18.62 -11.17 -1.94
CA PHE A 79 -17.20 -11.29 -1.69
C PHE A 79 -16.56 -9.90 -1.68
N VAL A 80 -16.13 -9.46 -0.51
CA VAL A 80 -15.62 -8.11 -0.31
C VAL A 80 -14.11 -8.09 -0.42
N VAL A 81 -13.60 -7.15 -1.22
CA VAL A 81 -12.19 -6.85 -1.39
C VAL A 81 -11.99 -5.37 -1.10
N VAL A 82 -11.08 -5.06 -0.20
CA VAL A 82 -10.71 -3.68 0.17
C VAL A 82 -9.27 -3.43 -0.27
N GLU A 83 -9.06 -2.53 -1.21
CA GLU A 83 -7.74 -2.05 -1.63
C GLU A 83 -7.42 -0.78 -0.86
N ALA A 84 -6.50 -0.88 0.10
CA ALA A 84 -6.02 0.24 0.90
C ALA A 84 -4.84 0.92 0.19
N GLY A 85 -4.84 2.26 0.16
CA GLY A 85 -3.87 3.03 -0.61
C GLY A 85 -4.08 2.86 -2.12
N ALA A 86 -5.33 2.90 -2.57
CA ALA A 86 -5.70 2.58 -3.95
C ALA A 86 -5.11 3.55 -5.00
N GLY A 87 -4.54 4.68 -4.57
CA GLY A 87 -4.00 5.70 -5.46
C GLY A 87 -5.05 6.14 -6.51
N PRO A 88 -4.72 6.13 -7.81
CA PRO A 88 -5.69 6.46 -8.87
C PRO A 88 -6.58 5.27 -9.28
N GLY A 89 -6.53 4.12 -8.58
CA GLY A 89 -7.33 2.92 -8.87
C GLY A 89 -6.75 2.04 -9.99
N THR A 90 -5.44 2.08 -10.21
CA THR A 90 -4.77 1.31 -11.29
C THR A 90 -4.89 -0.19 -11.08
N LEU A 91 -4.69 -0.68 -9.85
CA LEU A 91 -4.82 -2.11 -9.53
C LEU A 91 -6.26 -2.59 -9.69
N ALA A 92 -7.23 -1.90 -9.07
CA ALA A 92 -8.65 -2.22 -9.20
C ALA A 92 -9.07 -2.35 -10.67
N ARG A 93 -8.68 -1.38 -11.52
CA ARG A 93 -8.97 -1.40 -12.95
C ARG A 93 -8.38 -2.62 -13.64
N ALA A 94 -7.13 -2.99 -13.32
CA ALA A 94 -6.47 -4.15 -13.91
C ALA A 94 -7.11 -5.47 -13.45
N VAL A 95 -7.48 -5.58 -12.18
CA VAL A 95 -8.20 -6.73 -11.61
C VAL A 95 -9.56 -6.91 -12.28
N LEU A 96 -10.35 -5.84 -12.39
CA LEU A 96 -11.68 -5.91 -13.01
C LEU A 96 -11.61 -6.21 -14.51
N ALA A 97 -10.61 -5.66 -15.21
CA ALA A 97 -10.38 -5.95 -16.63
C ALA A 97 -9.92 -7.39 -16.91
N ALA A 98 -9.45 -8.12 -15.89
CA ALA A 98 -9.14 -9.53 -15.98
C ALA A 98 -10.39 -10.44 -15.89
N GLU A 99 -11.57 -9.89 -15.63
CA GLU A 99 -12.86 -10.58 -15.57
C GLU A 99 -12.82 -11.80 -14.62
N PRO A 100 -12.53 -11.61 -13.30
CA PRO A 100 -12.44 -12.71 -12.37
C PRO A 100 -13.73 -13.51 -12.28
N ALA A 101 -13.64 -14.82 -12.02
CA ALA A 101 -14.80 -15.70 -11.88
C ALA A 101 -15.75 -15.25 -10.75
N CYS A 102 -15.19 -14.66 -9.69
CA CYS A 102 -15.94 -14.08 -8.57
C CYS A 102 -16.63 -12.74 -8.90
N ALA A 103 -16.51 -12.20 -10.11
CA ALA A 103 -16.97 -10.85 -10.47
C ALA A 103 -18.43 -10.58 -10.04
N ARG A 104 -19.34 -11.54 -10.21
CA ARG A 104 -20.76 -11.36 -9.82
C ARG A 104 -20.97 -11.22 -8.33
N ALA A 105 -20.08 -11.80 -7.51
CA ALA A 105 -20.11 -11.67 -6.06
C ALA A 105 -19.30 -10.47 -5.55
N LEU A 106 -18.42 -9.93 -6.39
CA LEU A 106 -17.39 -8.98 -5.99
C LEU A 106 -17.95 -7.62 -5.57
N ARG A 107 -17.52 -7.17 -4.41
CA ARG A 107 -17.63 -5.80 -3.89
C ARG A 107 -16.21 -5.27 -3.70
N TYR A 108 -15.77 -4.42 -4.61
CA TYR A 108 -14.42 -3.86 -4.60
C TYR A 108 -14.43 -2.46 -4.01
N VAL A 109 -13.79 -2.30 -2.86
CA VAL A 109 -13.73 -1.05 -2.12
C VAL A 109 -12.35 -0.45 -2.28
N LEU A 110 -12.26 0.69 -2.96
CA LEU A 110 -11.04 1.49 -3.01
C LEU A 110 -10.99 2.42 -1.80
N VAL A 111 -9.95 2.33 -1.03
CA VAL A 111 -9.69 3.24 0.09
C VAL A 111 -8.47 4.08 -0.24
N GLU A 112 -8.67 5.41 -0.32
CA GLU A 112 -7.61 6.35 -0.64
C GLU A 112 -7.79 7.64 0.15
N ARG A 113 -6.81 8.00 0.97
CA ARG A 113 -6.85 9.17 1.86
C ARG A 113 -6.82 10.49 1.07
N SER A 114 -6.08 10.54 -0.04
CA SER A 114 -5.98 11.73 -0.89
C SER A 114 -7.26 11.98 -1.69
N ALA A 115 -7.94 13.10 -1.44
CA ALA A 115 -9.11 13.49 -2.21
C ALA A 115 -8.81 13.71 -3.71
N ALA A 116 -7.59 14.15 -4.03
CA ALA A 116 -7.14 14.35 -5.40
C ALA A 116 -6.99 13.01 -6.15
N GLN A 117 -6.45 11.99 -5.49
CA GLN A 117 -6.33 10.65 -6.05
C GLN A 117 -7.70 9.98 -6.16
N ARG A 118 -8.55 10.07 -5.12
CA ARG A 118 -9.92 9.53 -5.17
C ARG A 118 -10.75 10.09 -6.33
N ALA A 119 -10.58 11.36 -6.66
CA ALA A 119 -11.30 11.97 -7.78
C ALA A 119 -11.03 11.26 -9.11
N LEU A 120 -9.86 10.64 -9.27
CA LEU A 120 -9.49 9.90 -10.49
C LEU A 120 -10.21 8.55 -10.61
N HIS A 121 -10.73 7.98 -9.51
CA HIS A 121 -11.44 6.70 -9.55
C HIS A 121 -12.63 6.76 -10.53
N ALA A 122 -13.44 7.80 -10.46
CA ALA A 122 -14.61 7.99 -11.33
C ALA A 122 -14.26 8.22 -12.81
N GLU A 123 -13.02 8.58 -13.13
CA GLU A 123 -12.58 8.74 -14.52
C GLU A 123 -12.39 7.38 -15.22
N HIS A 124 -12.16 6.33 -14.43
CA HIS A 124 -11.75 5.03 -14.94
C HIS A 124 -12.64 3.86 -14.52
N LEU A 125 -13.47 4.04 -13.50
CA LEU A 125 -14.31 3.02 -12.89
C LEU A 125 -15.75 3.54 -12.73
N ALA A 126 -16.72 2.67 -12.96
CA ALA A 126 -18.09 2.96 -12.58
C ALA A 126 -18.22 2.78 -11.07
N LEU A 127 -18.44 3.87 -10.35
CA LEU A 127 -18.54 3.87 -8.89
C LEU A 127 -20.01 3.87 -8.49
N GLU A 128 -20.32 3.08 -7.47
CA GLU A 128 -21.61 3.05 -6.77
C GLU A 128 -21.49 3.76 -5.42
N ASP A 129 -22.63 4.21 -4.90
CA ASP A 129 -22.66 4.77 -3.54
C ASP A 129 -22.49 3.67 -2.49
N ALA A 130 -21.67 3.91 -1.47
CA ALA A 130 -21.38 2.91 -0.44
C ALA A 130 -22.64 2.48 0.32
N SER A 131 -23.57 3.41 0.57
CA SER A 131 -24.82 3.11 1.27
C SER A 131 -25.74 2.19 0.45
N GLU A 132 -25.71 2.30 -0.88
CA GLU A 132 -26.46 1.44 -1.80
C GLU A 132 -25.76 0.10 -1.98
N ALA A 133 -24.43 0.11 -2.12
CA ALA A 133 -23.62 -1.08 -2.34
C ALA A 133 -23.68 -2.08 -1.18
N PHE A 134 -23.86 -1.60 0.06
CA PHE A 134 -23.89 -2.39 1.29
C PHE A 134 -25.26 -2.41 1.98
N ALA A 135 -26.29 -1.76 1.44
CA ALA A 135 -27.63 -1.65 2.05
C ALA A 135 -28.30 -3.00 2.40
N SER A 136 -27.89 -4.08 1.74
CA SER A 136 -28.45 -5.43 1.94
C SER A 136 -27.56 -6.35 2.77
N MET A 137 -26.45 -5.85 3.30
CA MET A 137 -25.61 -6.63 4.21
C MET A 137 -26.21 -6.54 5.62
N PRO A 138 -26.34 -7.67 6.37
CA PRO A 138 -26.86 -7.61 7.74
C PRO A 138 -25.96 -6.74 8.60
N ASP A 139 -26.56 -5.88 9.41
CA ASP A 139 -25.84 -5.15 10.45
C ASP A 139 -25.15 -6.11 11.41
N VAL A 140 -24.02 -5.66 12.00
CA VAL A 140 -23.24 -6.42 12.97
C VAL A 140 -24.09 -6.87 14.18
N ASP A 141 -25.20 -6.18 14.45
CA ASP A 141 -26.12 -6.44 15.57
C ASP A 141 -27.33 -7.36 15.26
N GLY A 142 -27.45 -7.88 14.04
CA GLY A 142 -28.31 -9.04 13.72
C GLY A 142 -29.82 -8.82 13.71
N ASP A 143 -30.36 -7.62 13.85
CA ASP A 143 -31.78 -7.36 14.10
C ASP A 143 -32.61 -6.78 12.94
N HIS A 144 -32.20 -6.99 11.68
CA HIS A 144 -33.07 -6.64 10.55
C HIS A 144 -33.48 -7.89 9.74
N GLU A 145 -34.75 -8.27 9.85
CA GLU A 145 -35.45 -9.04 8.82
C GLU A 145 -35.47 -8.20 7.51
N GLY A 146 -34.30 -8.10 6.88
CA GLY A 146 -34.12 -7.37 5.61
C GLY A 146 -34.89 -8.09 4.51
N SER A 147 -35.67 -7.31 3.79
CA SER A 147 -36.36 -7.71 2.56
C SER A 147 -35.45 -8.58 1.68
N SER A 148 -35.95 -9.73 1.24
CA SER A 148 -35.29 -10.69 0.34
C SER A 148 -35.14 -10.18 -1.12
N ALA A 149 -35.06 -8.89 -1.35
CA ALA A 149 -34.62 -8.32 -2.61
C ALA A 149 -33.13 -8.67 -2.75
N GLY A 150 -32.83 -9.67 -3.60
CA GLY A 150 -31.48 -10.17 -3.80
C GLY A 150 -30.51 -9.02 -4.12
N MET A 151 -29.32 -9.05 -3.52
CA MET A 151 -28.29 -8.06 -3.80
C MET A 151 -28.02 -7.96 -5.30
N PRO A 152 -27.79 -6.73 -5.83
CA PRO A 152 -27.46 -6.57 -7.25
C PRO A 152 -26.18 -7.34 -7.58
N PRO A 153 -26.12 -8.00 -8.76
CA PRO A 153 -24.90 -8.71 -9.16
C PRO A 153 -23.75 -7.74 -9.35
N GLY A 154 -22.54 -8.13 -8.89
CA GLY A 154 -21.31 -7.38 -9.09
C GLY A 154 -20.77 -7.46 -10.53
N PRO A 155 -19.59 -6.89 -10.78
CA PRO A 155 -18.78 -6.21 -9.77
C PRO A 155 -19.36 -4.85 -9.37
N ILE A 156 -19.40 -4.57 -8.07
CA ILE A 156 -19.76 -3.25 -7.54
C ILE A 156 -18.49 -2.62 -6.99
N VAL A 157 -18.24 -1.36 -7.36
CA VAL A 157 -17.02 -0.64 -6.99
C VAL A 157 -17.40 0.60 -6.19
N VAL A 158 -16.74 0.75 -5.04
CA VAL A 158 -16.96 1.86 -4.10
C VAL A 158 -15.65 2.56 -3.82
N SER A 159 -15.69 3.87 -3.62
CA SER A 159 -14.51 4.69 -3.29
C SER A 159 -14.71 5.42 -1.96
N LEU A 160 -13.81 5.19 -1.00
CA LEU A 160 -13.87 5.72 0.36
C LEU A 160 -12.58 6.47 0.73
N ALA A 161 -12.66 7.34 1.75
CA ALA A 161 -11.52 8.04 2.29
C ALA A 161 -10.77 7.20 3.35
N ASP A 162 -11.51 6.43 4.12
CA ASP A 162 -11.02 5.69 5.28
C ASP A 162 -11.46 4.23 5.19
N LEU A 163 -10.78 3.36 5.93
CA LEU A 163 -11.14 1.95 6.04
C LEU A 163 -12.58 1.81 6.56
N PRO A 164 -13.44 1.06 5.84
CA PRO A 164 -14.82 0.86 6.27
C PRO A 164 -14.90 -0.12 7.45
N ARG A 165 -16.04 -0.11 8.13
CA ARG A 165 -16.44 -1.24 8.96
C ARG A 165 -17.38 -2.12 8.15
N LEU A 166 -17.03 -3.38 7.97
CA LEU A 166 -17.78 -4.32 7.15
C LEU A 166 -18.22 -5.52 7.97
N PRO A 167 -19.44 -6.00 7.79
CA PRO A 167 -19.87 -7.25 8.40
C PRO A 167 -19.32 -8.44 7.59
N GLY A 168 -18.63 -9.35 8.28
CA GLY A 168 -18.15 -10.59 7.69
C GLY A 168 -16.75 -10.52 7.08
N PRO A 169 -16.26 -11.67 6.59
CA PRO A 169 -14.89 -11.78 6.12
C PRO A 169 -14.65 -10.96 4.85
N SER A 170 -13.48 -10.33 4.78
CA SER A 170 -13.03 -9.60 3.61
C SER A 170 -11.57 -9.91 3.26
N VAL A 171 -11.18 -9.58 2.04
CA VAL A 171 -9.78 -9.54 1.61
C VAL A 171 -9.31 -8.11 1.64
N VAL A 172 -8.28 -7.82 2.42
CA VAL A 172 -7.64 -6.49 2.45
C VAL A 172 -6.34 -6.57 1.67
N LEU A 173 -6.22 -5.73 0.64
CA LEU A 173 -5.03 -5.61 -0.20
C LEU A 173 -4.36 -4.26 0.04
N ALA A 174 -3.03 -4.24 0.13
CA ALA A 174 -2.24 -3.03 0.12
C ALA A 174 -1.01 -3.25 -0.77
N ASN A 175 -0.78 -2.36 -1.72
CA ASN A 175 0.39 -2.42 -2.58
C ASN A 175 1.15 -1.10 -2.48
N GLU A 176 2.38 -1.14 -1.97
CA GLU A 176 3.21 0.04 -1.76
C GLU A 176 2.45 1.12 -0.97
N LEU A 177 1.96 0.72 0.20
CA LEU A 177 1.27 1.58 1.16
C LEU A 177 2.06 1.73 2.45
N LEU A 178 2.66 0.62 2.94
CA LEU A 178 3.27 0.59 4.27
C LEU A 178 4.52 1.46 4.33
N ASP A 179 5.25 1.57 3.23
CA ASP A 179 6.44 2.41 3.09
C ASP A 179 6.13 3.92 3.12
N ASN A 180 4.89 4.30 2.82
CA ASN A 180 4.40 5.69 2.91
C ASN A 180 3.68 6.01 4.23
N LEU A 181 3.47 5.04 5.11
CA LEU A 181 2.93 5.33 6.44
C LEU A 181 3.95 6.13 7.26
N PRO A 182 3.49 7.05 8.13
CA PRO A 182 4.38 7.82 8.98
C PRO A 182 5.28 6.91 9.82
N PHE A 183 6.56 7.20 9.87
CA PHE A 183 7.55 6.41 10.59
C PHE A 183 8.39 7.30 11.51
N GLY A 184 8.79 6.73 12.64
CA GLY A 184 9.80 7.32 13.49
C GLY A 184 11.21 6.89 13.09
N LEU A 185 12.22 7.56 13.61
CA LEU A 185 13.63 7.15 13.51
C LEU A 185 14.24 7.00 14.90
N ALA A 186 15.00 5.93 15.09
CA ALA A 186 15.81 5.72 16.26
C ALA A 186 17.28 5.54 15.91
N GLU A 187 18.15 6.04 16.77
CA GLU A 187 19.60 5.92 16.64
C GLU A 187 20.20 5.21 17.87
N GLN A 188 21.07 4.26 17.65
CA GLN A 188 21.83 3.60 18.72
C GLN A 188 22.92 4.54 19.22
N THR A 189 22.89 4.86 20.51
CA THR A 189 23.92 5.67 21.17
C THR A 189 24.78 4.80 22.12
N GLU A 190 25.83 5.35 22.70
CA GLU A 190 26.63 4.68 23.73
C GLU A 190 25.83 4.28 24.99
N THR A 191 24.72 4.99 25.25
CA THR A 191 23.89 4.78 26.44
C THR A 191 22.59 4.03 26.14
N GLY A 192 22.36 3.59 24.91
CA GLY A 192 21.15 2.92 24.45
C GLY A 192 20.47 3.63 23.26
N TRP A 193 19.25 3.26 22.99
CA TRP A 193 18.49 3.87 21.88
C TRP A 193 18.02 5.29 22.20
N ALA A 194 18.08 6.17 21.21
CA ALA A 194 17.50 7.49 21.24
C ALA A 194 16.55 7.70 20.05
N GLU A 195 15.45 8.37 20.28
CA GLU A 195 14.53 8.84 19.24
C GLU A 195 15.14 10.05 18.53
N VAL A 196 15.14 10.03 17.21
CA VAL A 196 15.52 11.19 16.40
C VAL A 196 14.32 12.12 16.30
N ARG A 197 14.51 13.39 16.64
CA ARG A 197 13.48 14.44 16.53
C ARG A 197 14.00 15.63 15.74
N LEU A 198 13.11 16.41 15.13
CA LEU A 198 13.45 17.70 14.57
C LEU A 198 13.24 18.83 15.57
N ALA A 199 14.23 19.70 15.64
CA ALA A 199 14.25 20.92 16.44
C ALA A 199 14.59 22.15 15.58
N LEU A 200 14.51 23.35 16.18
CA LEU A 200 15.00 24.61 15.59
C LEU A 200 16.26 25.04 16.30
N ASP A 201 17.31 25.34 15.53
CA ASP A 201 18.51 26.02 15.97
C ASP A 201 18.82 27.16 15.01
N GLY A 202 18.84 28.40 15.53
CA GLY A 202 19.09 29.61 14.73
C GLY A 202 18.13 29.77 13.54
N GLY A 203 16.94 29.19 13.60
CA GLY A 203 15.95 29.17 12.50
C GLY A 203 16.14 28.03 11.50
N SER A 204 17.17 27.21 11.62
CA SER A 204 17.35 25.99 10.81
C SER A 204 16.73 24.78 11.49
N LEU A 205 16.19 23.84 10.68
CA LEU A 205 15.79 22.51 11.16
C LEU A 205 17.04 21.68 11.43
N VAL A 206 17.14 21.12 12.63
CA VAL A 206 18.25 20.27 13.07
C VAL A 206 17.72 19.01 13.73
N GLU A 207 18.44 17.90 13.58
CA GLU A 207 18.13 16.66 14.29
C GLU A 207 18.65 16.74 15.73
N VAL A 208 17.86 16.23 16.67
CA VAL A 208 18.26 16.06 18.08
C VAL A 208 17.90 14.66 18.55
N LEU A 209 18.74 14.09 19.40
CA LEU A 209 18.53 12.78 19.99
C LEU A 209 17.89 12.92 21.38
N VAL A 210 16.77 12.21 21.57
CA VAL A 210 16.05 12.16 22.86
C VAL A 210 16.09 10.72 23.36
N PRO A 211 16.60 10.44 24.59
CA PRO A 211 16.63 9.08 25.12
C PRO A 211 15.27 8.38 25.03
N ALA A 212 15.24 7.18 24.49
CA ALA A 212 14.03 6.41 24.31
C ALA A 212 13.91 5.31 25.39
N GLN A 213 12.67 5.03 25.86
CA GLN A 213 12.43 4.08 26.95
C GLN A 213 12.25 2.65 26.49
N ALA A 214 11.85 2.43 25.22
CA ALA A 214 11.65 1.09 24.65
C ALA A 214 11.91 1.10 23.16
N PHE A 215 12.80 0.22 22.71
CA PHE A 215 13.06 -0.06 21.31
C PHE A 215 13.28 -1.54 21.09
N PRO A 216 13.16 -2.04 19.84
CA PRO A 216 13.48 -3.42 19.53
C PRO A 216 14.88 -3.80 20.01
N GLU A 217 15.03 -4.98 20.59
CA GLU A 217 16.32 -5.55 20.95
C GLU A 217 17.08 -5.99 19.69
N VAL A 218 17.66 -5.04 18.99
CA VAL A 218 18.52 -5.28 17.83
C VAL A 218 19.94 -4.89 18.18
N ALA A 219 20.88 -5.82 18.03
CA ALA A 219 22.29 -5.58 18.26
C ALA A 219 22.90 -4.87 17.04
N VAL A 220 23.13 -3.58 17.16
CA VAL A 220 23.65 -2.72 16.08
C VAL A 220 24.79 -1.83 16.59
N ALA A 221 25.58 -1.27 15.67
CA ALA A 221 26.66 -0.35 16.01
C ALA A 221 26.12 0.98 16.52
N VAL A 222 26.91 1.69 17.34
CA VAL A 222 26.63 3.08 17.73
C VAL A 222 26.61 3.96 16.48
N GLY A 223 25.61 4.82 16.37
CA GLY A 223 25.30 5.67 15.22
C GLY A 223 24.44 4.99 14.14
N ALA A 224 24.15 3.69 14.26
CA ALA A 224 23.23 3.02 13.37
C ALA A 224 21.78 3.48 13.65
N ARG A 225 21.00 3.61 12.59
CA ARG A 225 19.59 4.01 12.66
C ARG A 225 18.67 2.89 12.22
N VAL A 226 17.47 2.85 12.80
CA VAL A 226 16.36 1.99 12.40
C VAL A 226 15.06 2.80 12.32
N PRO A 227 14.12 2.41 11.44
CA PRO A 227 12.79 2.99 11.48
C PRO A 227 12.01 2.51 12.70
N VAL A 228 10.98 3.24 13.10
CA VAL A 228 10.03 2.86 14.13
C VAL A 228 8.67 2.68 13.48
N ALA A 229 8.18 1.45 13.41
CA ALA A 229 7.02 1.04 12.63
C ALA A 229 5.68 1.19 13.40
N ALA A 230 5.49 2.28 14.16
CA ALA A 230 4.29 2.45 14.99
C ALA A 230 3.00 2.52 14.14
N ALA A 231 2.98 3.36 13.10
CA ALA A 231 1.83 3.51 12.22
C ALA A 231 1.55 2.23 11.41
N VAL A 232 2.59 1.51 10.96
CA VAL A 232 2.44 0.21 10.31
C VAL A 232 1.71 -0.78 11.24
N ASN A 233 2.10 -0.83 12.50
CA ASN A 233 1.46 -1.70 13.50
C ASN A 233 0.00 -1.32 13.77
N VAL A 234 -0.35 -0.04 13.74
CA VAL A 234 -1.74 0.42 13.86
C VAL A 234 -2.53 -0.06 12.65
N TRP A 235 -2.04 0.23 11.45
CA TRP A 235 -2.70 -0.16 10.20
C TRP A 235 -2.89 -1.68 10.08
N VAL A 236 -1.86 -2.48 10.39
CA VAL A 236 -1.93 -3.95 10.34
C VAL A 236 -3.05 -4.49 11.25
N ARG A 237 -3.17 -3.96 12.49
CA ARG A 237 -4.25 -4.38 13.41
C ARG A 237 -5.63 -4.01 12.86
N GLU A 238 -5.80 -2.80 12.35
CA GLU A 238 -7.06 -2.35 11.75
C GLU A 238 -7.41 -3.18 10.50
N ALA A 239 -6.43 -3.51 9.67
CA ALA A 239 -6.62 -4.34 8.48
C ALA A 239 -7.00 -5.79 8.83
N ILE A 240 -6.39 -6.38 9.86
CA ILE A 240 -6.72 -7.74 10.35
C ILE A 240 -8.13 -7.76 10.96
N GLU A 241 -8.48 -6.74 11.75
CA GLU A 241 -9.84 -6.59 12.31
C GLU A 241 -10.88 -6.43 11.18
N LEU A 242 -10.59 -5.58 10.18
CA LEU A 242 -11.45 -5.41 9.01
C LEU A 242 -11.60 -6.69 8.19
N ALA A 243 -10.52 -7.46 8.03
CA ALA A 243 -10.57 -8.72 7.31
C ALA A 243 -11.53 -9.73 7.98
N GLY A 244 -11.59 -9.72 9.31
CA GLY A 244 -12.49 -10.57 10.11
C GLY A 244 -12.20 -12.07 9.98
N PRO A 245 -12.85 -12.91 10.80
CA PRO A 245 -12.64 -14.35 10.80
C PRO A 245 -12.91 -14.98 9.41
N GLY A 246 -11.93 -15.69 8.86
CA GLY A 246 -12.00 -16.28 7.52
C GLY A 246 -11.60 -15.33 6.38
N GLY A 247 -11.34 -14.06 6.69
CA GLY A 247 -10.74 -13.11 5.75
C GLY A 247 -9.21 -13.17 5.73
N ARG A 248 -8.59 -12.24 5.06
CA ARG A 248 -7.12 -12.14 4.96
C ARG A 248 -6.63 -10.75 4.62
N VAL A 249 -5.42 -10.47 5.02
CA VAL A 249 -4.68 -9.25 4.63
C VAL A 249 -3.47 -9.64 3.81
N VAL A 250 -3.25 -8.95 2.71
CA VAL A 250 -2.07 -9.11 1.85
C VAL A 250 -1.49 -7.73 1.57
N ALA A 251 -0.29 -7.48 2.06
CA ALA A 251 0.45 -6.26 1.77
C ALA A 251 1.71 -6.59 0.97
N ILE A 252 2.02 -5.80 -0.04
CA ILE A 252 3.20 -5.94 -0.89
C ILE A 252 4.00 -4.66 -0.78
N ASP A 253 5.25 -4.76 -0.29
CA ASP A 253 6.05 -3.58 -0.02
C ASP A 253 7.56 -3.86 0.04
N TYR A 254 8.36 -2.80 0.07
CA TYR A 254 9.77 -2.87 0.38
C TYR A 254 9.96 -3.15 1.87
N ALA A 255 10.63 -4.21 2.20
CA ALA A 255 10.81 -4.56 3.61
C ALA A 255 12.10 -5.35 3.86
N ALA A 256 12.69 -5.13 5.04
CA ALA A 256 13.87 -5.83 5.50
C ALA A 256 13.84 -5.97 7.03
N SER A 257 14.77 -6.72 7.62
CA SER A 257 14.92 -6.75 9.07
C SER A 257 15.52 -5.45 9.61
N SER A 258 15.21 -5.07 10.84
CA SER A 258 15.85 -3.92 11.51
C SER A 258 17.37 -4.01 11.49
N ALA A 259 17.93 -5.23 11.59
CA ALA A 259 19.37 -5.46 11.51
C ALA A 259 19.95 -5.16 10.13
N ASP A 260 19.26 -5.58 9.05
CA ASP A 260 19.68 -5.29 7.67
C ASP A 260 19.54 -3.80 7.35
N LEU A 261 18.51 -3.13 7.86
CA LEU A 261 18.33 -1.69 7.72
C LEU A 261 19.45 -0.93 8.44
N ALA A 262 19.75 -1.30 9.68
CA ALA A 262 20.81 -0.68 10.48
C ALA A 262 22.24 -0.87 9.92
N ALA A 263 22.45 -1.90 9.11
CA ALA A 263 23.73 -2.17 8.45
C ALA A 263 24.02 -1.23 7.26
N ARG A 264 23.05 -0.44 6.82
CA ARG A 264 23.14 0.50 5.70
C ARG A 264 22.99 1.93 6.17
N PRO A 265 23.50 2.93 5.42
CA PRO A 265 23.14 4.34 5.66
C PRO A 265 21.61 4.49 5.65
N TRP A 266 21.07 5.20 6.62
CA TRP A 266 19.60 5.35 6.74
C TRP A 266 18.96 6.03 5.52
N THR A 267 19.71 6.84 4.79
CA THR A 267 19.30 7.46 3.52
C THR A 267 19.17 6.47 2.34
N ASP A 268 19.57 5.20 2.52
CA ASP A 268 19.36 4.18 1.50
C ASP A 268 17.98 3.54 1.61
N TRP A 269 17.37 3.54 2.80
CA TRP A 269 16.07 2.96 3.07
C TRP A 269 15.00 4.01 3.47
N VAL A 270 15.37 5.26 3.81
CA VAL A 270 14.47 6.41 3.73
C VAL A 270 14.78 7.13 2.42
N ARG A 271 13.79 7.18 1.54
CA ARG A 271 13.96 7.75 0.21
C ARG A 271 12.97 8.86 -0.02
N THR A 272 13.36 9.80 -0.87
CA THR A 272 12.48 10.88 -1.31
C THR A 272 12.41 10.87 -2.83
N TYR A 273 11.26 11.29 -3.35
CA TYR A 273 11.05 11.31 -4.77
C TYR A 273 10.27 12.54 -5.21
N ARG A 274 10.69 13.11 -6.33
CA ARG A 274 10.06 14.27 -6.93
C ARG A 274 10.21 14.24 -8.44
N ARG A 275 9.11 14.23 -9.18
CA ARG A 275 9.08 14.29 -10.66
C ARG A 275 9.99 13.25 -11.33
N HIS A 276 9.89 11.99 -10.93
CA HIS A 276 10.65 10.84 -11.46
C HIS A 276 12.14 10.80 -11.11
N GLU A 277 12.60 11.66 -10.24
CA GLU A 277 13.99 11.68 -9.78
C GLU A 277 14.05 11.48 -8.27
N ARG A 278 15.16 10.98 -7.78
CA ARG A 278 15.44 10.98 -6.35
C ARG A 278 15.41 12.42 -5.86
N GLY A 279 14.62 12.68 -4.83
CA GLY A 279 14.42 14.01 -4.26
C GLY A 279 15.61 14.48 -3.40
N ASP A 280 15.40 15.61 -2.74
CA ASP A 280 16.35 16.19 -1.78
C ASP A 280 16.35 15.39 -0.47
N ALA A 281 17.16 15.83 0.52
CA ALA A 281 17.19 15.19 1.83
C ALA A 281 15.78 15.10 2.46
N PRO A 282 15.46 14.02 3.23
CA PRO A 282 14.09 13.73 3.66
C PRO A 282 13.36 14.85 4.40
N PHE A 283 14.10 15.72 5.09
CA PHE A 283 13.52 16.82 5.86
C PHE A 283 13.72 18.19 5.19
N GLU A 284 14.15 18.18 3.94
CA GLU A 284 14.15 19.38 3.09
C GLU A 284 12.90 19.40 2.22
N LEU A 285 12.47 20.56 1.78
CA LEU A 285 11.34 20.78 0.88
C LEU A 285 10.06 20.02 1.30
N LEU A 286 9.75 20.00 2.60
CA LEU A 286 8.60 19.30 3.18
C LEU A 286 7.29 19.63 2.45
N GLY A 287 6.51 18.61 2.13
CA GLY A 287 5.25 18.72 1.39
C GLY A 287 5.38 18.79 -0.13
N THR A 288 6.62 18.79 -0.68
CA THR A 288 6.84 18.92 -2.13
C THR A 288 7.47 17.68 -2.77
N GLN A 289 7.83 16.70 -1.98
CA GLN A 289 8.41 15.42 -2.37
C GLN A 289 7.73 14.28 -1.59
N ASP A 290 7.68 13.11 -2.21
CA ASP A 290 7.29 11.88 -1.53
C ASP A 290 8.39 11.46 -0.56
N ILE A 291 8.02 10.81 0.54
CA ILE A 291 8.95 10.28 1.53
C ILE A 291 8.54 8.84 1.80
N THR A 292 9.40 7.89 1.46
CA THR A 292 9.18 6.47 1.69
C THR A 292 10.20 5.89 2.66
N CYS A 293 9.80 4.84 3.37
CA CYS A 293 10.65 4.13 4.32
C CYS A 293 10.50 2.62 4.18
N GLU A 294 11.58 1.89 3.92
CA GLU A 294 11.52 0.42 3.93
C GLU A 294 10.97 -0.08 5.27
N VAL A 295 10.03 -1.02 5.21
CA VAL A 295 9.32 -1.54 6.38
C VAL A 295 10.20 -2.48 7.19
N ALA A 296 10.29 -2.27 8.51
CA ALA A 296 11.01 -3.15 9.42
C ALA A 296 10.17 -4.38 9.78
N LEU A 297 10.41 -5.53 9.14
CA LEU A 297 9.61 -6.75 9.25
C LEU A 297 9.50 -7.28 10.68
N ASP A 298 10.61 -7.28 11.39
CA ASP A 298 10.72 -7.80 12.77
C ASP A 298 10.04 -6.90 13.82
N GLN A 299 9.61 -5.70 13.44
CA GLN A 299 8.83 -4.81 14.31
C GLN A 299 7.31 -4.96 14.12
N ILE A 300 6.85 -5.74 13.13
CA ILE A 300 5.41 -5.89 12.87
C ILE A 300 4.79 -6.90 13.83
N VAL A 301 3.72 -6.51 14.53
CA VAL A 301 3.00 -7.35 15.50
C VAL A 301 1.49 -7.27 15.25
N PRO A 302 0.83 -8.41 14.98
CA PRO A 302 1.39 -9.75 14.81
C PRO A 302 2.24 -9.88 13.55
N GLY A 303 3.27 -10.74 13.61
CA GLY A 303 4.16 -10.97 12.47
C GLY A 303 3.43 -11.66 11.31
N PRO A 304 3.75 -11.27 10.05
CA PRO A 304 3.18 -11.88 8.85
C PRO A 304 3.83 -13.22 8.48
N THR A 305 3.16 -13.97 7.61
CA THR A 305 3.85 -14.90 6.70
C THR A 305 4.49 -14.09 5.58
N VAL A 306 5.77 -14.31 5.32
CA VAL A 306 6.56 -13.50 4.37
C VAL A 306 7.01 -14.35 3.19
N SER A 307 6.87 -13.81 1.98
CA SER A 307 7.47 -14.38 0.76
C SER A 307 7.90 -13.25 -0.19
N THR A 308 8.77 -13.55 -1.16
CA THR A 308 9.06 -12.56 -2.20
C THR A 308 7.86 -12.38 -3.13
N GLN A 309 7.71 -11.19 -3.75
CA GLN A 309 6.68 -10.96 -4.77
C GLN A 309 6.81 -11.96 -5.91
N ALA A 310 8.02 -12.26 -6.36
CA ALA A 310 8.25 -13.23 -7.41
C ALA A 310 7.70 -14.62 -7.05
N ASP A 311 7.93 -15.09 -5.83
CA ASP A 311 7.45 -16.42 -5.40
C ASP A 311 5.93 -16.41 -5.18
N TRP A 312 5.40 -15.31 -4.65
CA TRP A 312 3.96 -15.13 -4.49
C TRP A 312 3.23 -15.14 -5.85
N LEU A 313 3.72 -14.38 -6.82
CA LEU A 313 3.14 -14.34 -8.17
C LEU A 313 3.22 -15.70 -8.87
N ARG A 314 4.31 -16.46 -8.68
CA ARG A 314 4.40 -17.84 -9.20
C ARG A 314 3.37 -18.77 -8.57
N ARG A 315 3.19 -18.71 -7.25
CA ARG A 315 2.15 -19.50 -6.54
C ARG A 315 0.75 -19.19 -7.07
N HIS A 316 0.51 -17.96 -7.49
CA HIS A 316 -0.79 -17.51 -8.02
C HIS A 316 -0.89 -17.56 -9.54
N GLY A 317 0.05 -18.24 -10.21
CA GLY A 317 -0.07 -18.66 -11.60
C GLY A 317 0.33 -17.62 -12.65
N ILE A 318 1.30 -16.73 -12.36
CA ILE A 318 1.83 -15.81 -13.36
C ILE A 318 2.40 -16.56 -14.56
N GLU A 319 3.07 -17.69 -14.35
CA GLU A 319 3.68 -18.49 -15.41
C GLU A 319 2.65 -19.07 -16.38
N ASP A 320 1.48 -19.50 -15.87
CA ASP A 320 0.36 -19.97 -16.71
C ASP A 320 -0.19 -18.84 -17.58
N LEU A 321 -0.35 -17.63 -17.00
CA LEU A 321 -0.82 -16.46 -17.74
C LEU A 321 0.16 -16.05 -18.85
N VAL A 322 1.45 -16.18 -18.59
CA VAL A 322 2.51 -15.94 -19.59
C VAL A 322 2.49 -17.03 -20.67
N ALA A 323 2.36 -18.29 -20.29
CA ALA A 323 2.25 -19.40 -21.24
C ALA A 323 1.02 -19.26 -22.15
N GLU A 324 -0.13 -18.88 -21.59
CA GLU A 324 -1.32 -18.53 -22.35
C GLU A 324 -1.06 -17.34 -23.30
N GLY A 325 -0.42 -16.28 -22.81
CA GLY A 325 -0.04 -15.13 -23.64
C GLY A 325 0.84 -15.53 -24.82
N ARG A 326 1.83 -16.39 -24.58
CA ARG A 326 2.71 -16.93 -25.66
C ARG A 326 1.89 -17.67 -26.72
N ARG A 327 0.95 -18.53 -26.29
CA ARG A 327 0.08 -19.29 -27.20
C ARG A 327 -0.77 -18.34 -28.05
N ILE A 328 -1.46 -17.39 -27.44
CA ILE A 328 -2.30 -16.40 -28.12
C ILE A 328 -1.45 -15.57 -29.12
N TRP A 329 -0.26 -15.16 -28.71
CA TRP A 329 0.66 -14.44 -29.59
C TRP A 329 1.03 -15.28 -30.82
N HIS A 330 1.41 -16.56 -30.65
CA HIS A 330 1.75 -17.44 -31.78
C HIS A 330 0.60 -17.62 -32.74
N GLU A 331 -0.63 -17.76 -32.24
CA GLU A 331 -1.82 -17.95 -33.07
C GLU A 331 -2.22 -16.68 -33.83
N ARG A 332 -1.97 -15.49 -33.25
CA ARG A 332 -2.50 -14.21 -33.75
C ARG A 332 -1.43 -13.21 -34.20
N ALA A 333 -0.14 -13.55 -34.13
CA ALA A 333 0.95 -12.64 -34.47
C ALA A 333 0.86 -12.11 -35.90
N ALA A 334 0.42 -12.96 -36.85
CA ALA A 334 0.25 -12.58 -38.25
C ALA A 334 -0.93 -11.59 -38.47
N ILE A 335 -1.91 -11.56 -37.55
CA ILE A 335 -3.05 -10.65 -37.59
C ILE A 335 -2.64 -9.29 -37.00
N GLY A 336 -1.78 -9.28 -35.97
CA GLY A 336 -1.27 -8.08 -35.31
C GLY A 336 -2.35 -7.27 -34.58
N ASP A 337 -3.46 -7.90 -34.19
CA ASP A 337 -4.55 -7.22 -33.50
C ASP A 337 -4.23 -6.90 -32.03
N LEU A 338 -5.11 -6.15 -31.38
CA LEU A 338 -4.94 -5.73 -29.99
C LEU A 338 -4.79 -6.91 -29.03
N ALA A 339 -5.45 -8.06 -29.30
CA ALA A 339 -5.33 -9.26 -28.49
C ALA A 339 -3.91 -9.85 -28.58
N ALA A 340 -3.33 -9.90 -29.79
CA ALA A 340 -1.94 -10.32 -29.99
C ALA A 340 -0.94 -9.39 -29.25
N VAL A 341 -1.14 -8.08 -29.33
CA VAL A 341 -0.28 -7.10 -28.64
C VAL A 341 -0.34 -7.28 -27.14
N ARG A 342 -1.54 -7.38 -26.55
CA ARG A 342 -1.74 -7.61 -25.11
C ARG A 342 -1.17 -8.96 -24.65
N ALA A 343 -1.30 -9.99 -25.46
CA ALA A 343 -0.73 -11.31 -25.18
C ALA A 343 0.81 -11.28 -25.14
N ARG A 344 1.42 -10.54 -26.05
CA ARG A 344 2.88 -10.35 -26.09
C ARG A 344 3.39 -9.56 -24.89
N SER A 345 2.67 -8.53 -24.44
CA SER A 345 3.12 -7.67 -23.34
C SER A 345 3.29 -8.45 -22.04
N ARG A 346 2.49 -9.53 -21.80
CA ARG A 346 2.60 -10.40 -20.61
C ARG A 346 4.01 -10.94 -20.39
N ILE A 347 4.79 -11.15 -21.44
CA ILE A 347 6.17 -11.66 -21.35
C ILE A 347 7.07 -10.61 -20.70
N VAL A 348 7.03 -9.39 -21.22
CA VAL A 348 7.87 -8.28 -20.73
C VAL A 348 7.43 -7.84 -19.34
N GLU A 349 6.10 -7.82 -19.11
CA GLU A 349 5.54 -7.53 -17.79
C GLU A 349 6.02 -8.55 -16.73
N ALA A 350 6.03 -9.85 -17.09
CA ALA A 350 6.50 -10.88 -16.18
C ALA A 350 8.01 -10.76 -15.89
N GLU A 351 8.82 -10.39 -16.86
CA GLU A 351 10.25 -10.14 -16.65
C GLU A 351 10.46 -9.06 -15.59
N ALA A 352 9.74 -7.94 -15.66
CA ALA A 352 9.83 -6.87 -14.67
C ALA A 352 9.28 -7.27 -13.29
N LEU A 353 8.11 -7.94 -13.25
CA LEU A 353 7.46 -8.35 -12.00
C LEU A 353 8.20 -9.44 -11.24
N LEU A 354 8.99 -10.27 -11.93
CA LEU A 354 9.75 -11.37 -11.35
C LEU A 354 11.24 -11.06 -11.19
N ASP A 355 11.69 -9.87 -11.56
CA ASP A 355 13.10 -9.47 -11.46
C ASP A 355 13.56 -9.47 -9.99
N PRO A 356 14.50 -10.34 -9.60
CA PRO A 356 14.99 -10.42 -8.23
C PRO A 356 15.83 -9.20 -7.80
N ALA A 357 16.22 -8.34 -8.73
CA ALA A 357 16.90 -7.07 -8.43
C ALA A 357 15.92 -5.86 -8.45
N GLY A 358 14.66 -6.09 -8.78
CA GLY A 358 13.63 -5.09 -8.91
C GLY A 358 12.34 -5.49 -8.15
N LEU A 359 11.20 -5.37 -8.83
CA LEU A 359 9.87 -5.61 -8.24
C LEU A 359 9.71 -7.03 -7.65
N GLY A 360 10.36 -8.04 -8.25
CA GLY A 360 10.29 -9.42 -7.74
C GLY A 360 10.90 -9.61 -6.36
N ALA A 361 11.75 -8.70 -5.88
CA ALA A 361 12.34 -8.72 -4.55
C ALA A 361 11.45 -8.13 -3.45
N PHE A 362 10.35 -7.44 -3.80
CA PHE A 362 9.42 -6.91 -2.80
C PHE A 362 8.91 -8.04 -1.91
N GLN A 363 8.56 -7.71 -0.69
CA GLN A 363 8.03 -8.67 0.27
C GLN A 363 6.51 -8.67 0.22
N VAL A 364 5.93 -9.86 0.14
CA VAL A 364 4.49 -10.06 0.34
C VAL A 364 4.26 -10.53 1.75
N LEU A 365 3.48 -9.76 2.47
CA LEU A 365 3.16 -9.92 3.88
C LEU A 365 1.71 -10.39 3.97
N GLU A 366 1.47 -11.58 4.54
CA GLU A 366 0.15 -12.18 4.60
C GLU A 366 -0.27 -12.48 6.05
N TRP A 367 -1.49 -12.08 6.41
CA TRP A 367 -2.11 -12.38 7.71
C TRP A 367 -3.50 -12.98 7.51
N PRO A 368 -3.90 -13.96 8.35
CA PRO A 368 -5.31 -14.33 8.45
C PRO A 368 -6.09 -13.20 9.13
N GLY A 369 -7.36 -13.03 8.76
CA GLY A 369 -8.31 -12.18 9.49
C GLY A 369 -8.68 -12.78 10.85
N SER A 370 -8.96 -11.94 11.83
CA SER A 370 -9.25 -12.34 13.21
C SER A 370 -10.62 -11.88 13.70
#